data_67397b9c1513f85270bcb3e0e9d8256e
#
_entry.id   67397b9c1513f85270bcb3e0e9d8256e
#
_cell.length_a   1.000
_cell.length_b   1.000
_cell.length_c   1.000
_cell.angle_alpha   90.00
_cell.angle_beta   90.00
_cell.angle_gamma   90.00
#
_symmetry.space_group_name_H-M   'P 1'
#
loop_
_entity.id
_entity.type
_entity.pdbx_description
1 polymer ?
#
loop_
_entity_poly.entity_id
_entity_poly.type
_entity_poly.pdbx_seq_one_letter_code
_entity_poly.pdbx_strand_id
1 'polypeptide(L)'
;GAAVSMIKSGGYKLYTTQDSDIQKVVIKEMAKDSYVQERTVTEKDENGKSKKITYRTNAGMVIIDHSNGKVVALGGDLQQDVGTNTNYAVDNYPQTGSAIKPLVNVAPGLEEKVITASTIYNDKRTEFPGLNYYVQNAGGYQGLCTVRKAIEVSSNIVNMKILSNVGIGTAIDYLHDFGLTTYSKEEDNGLTLAIGGQTHGSSPLQMAAAYAALANGGEYIEPTFYEKLVDAEGNTVVEPTQEKRRVISEANAFIISDILTDVVTGSQGTAWPCAISGMDVAAKTGTTDSARHKWLCGYTPYYAAATWYGFGKSNQWELYYPNSARSIWANVMKKIHKDLDGKRFEKPDSVVSKKVCKQSGKLATSECKNTYTEYFAEGNIPDKCDGHVSVKICKESKKVANQYCPETETKYYTAEPEKEAYGNWKTQGASSYEVPTEECTIHNEETNKITVTNVVGKTEAQAKTALAGLNIQVIYEHHSDQADGVVIRQSLAAGTKVDKGVTIVITVNQVTTTPPSGGNTEDPTTPPEEPEDPNTPEEPEEPVTPPTNTENTENTQTPTT
;
A
#
# COMPACT_ATOMS: atom_id res chain seq x y z
N GLY A 1 27.07 34.42 28.78
CA GLY A 1 27.89 35.55 29.17
C GLY A 1 27.15 36.89 29.19
N ALA A 2 27.74 37.93 28.63
CA ALA A 2 27.25 39.30 28.70
C ALA A 2 25.81 39.49 28.22
N ALA A 3 25.39 38.87 27.10
CA ALA A 3 24.03 38.99 26.59
C ALA A 3 22.96 38.43 27.56
N VAL A 4 23.23 37.32 28.22
CA VAL A 4 22.32 36.73 29.22
C VAL A 4 22.21 37.64 30.45
N SER A 5 23.33 38.22 30.91
CA SER A 5 23.32 39.18 32.00
C SER A 5 22.55 40.46 31.65
N MET A 6 22.74 40.96 30.43
CA MET A 6 22.04 42.14 29.93
C MET A 6 20.52 41.91 29.86
N ILE A 7 20.06 40.78 29.34
CA ILE A 7 18.63 40.44 29.30
C ILE A 7 18.06 40.31 30.72
N LYS A 8 18.79 39.69 31.66
CA LYS A 8 18.31 39.49 33.04
C LYS A 8 18.23 40.74 33.87
N SER A 9 19.08 41.74 33.62
CA SER A 9 19.18 42.96 34.42
C SER A 9 18.74 44.26 33.73
N GLY A 10 18.50 44.20 32.40
CA GLY A 10 18.21 45.39 31.58
C GLY A 10 16.72 45.75 31.46
N GLY A 11 15.83 45.18 32.24
CA GLY A 11 14.40 45.48 32.19
C GLY A 11 13.66 44.95 30.98
N TYR A 12 14.28 44.03 30.24
CA TYR A 12 13.67 43.42 29.06
C TYR A 12 12.48 42.51 29.39
N LYS A 13 11.51 42.45 28.47
CA LYS A 13 10.38 41.49 28.51
C LYS A 13 10.48 40.56 27.31
N LEU A 14 10.59 39.26 27.56
CA LEU A 14 10.56 38.22 26.55
C LEU A 14 9.14 37.66 26.41
N TYR A 15 8.57 37.79 25.22
CA TYR A 15 7.30 37.13 24.85
C TYR A 15 7.63 35.80 24.24
N THR A 16 7.22 34.72 24.91
CA THR A 16 7.47 33.35 24.46
C THR A 16 6.28 32.81 23.68
N THR A 17 6.53 31.79 22.85
CA THR A 17 5.48 31.06 22.12
C THR A 17 4.75 30.04 22.98
N GLN A 18 5.16 29.88 24.25
CA GLN A 18 4.63 28.87 25.16
C GLN A 18 3.15 29.12 25.48
N ASP A 19 2.31 28.11 25.20
CA ASP A 19 0.95 28.01 25.73
C ASP A 19 1.02 27.41 27.14
N SER A 20 0.61 28.18 28.15
CA SER A 20 0.73 27.79 29.56
C SER A 20 -0.15 26.60 29.91
N ASP A 21 -1.28 26.40 29.24
CA ASP A 21 -2.22 25.32 29.55
C ASP A 21 -1.78 24.03 28.89
N ILE A 22 -1.31 24.08 27.63
CA ILE A 22 -0.66 22.95 26.97
C ILE A 22 0.58 22.51 27.75
N GLN A 23 1.43 23.47 28.16
CA GLN A 23 2.64 23.19 28.95
C GLN A 23 2.34 22.50 30.28
N LYS A 24 1.29 22.92 31.01
CA LYS A 24 0.85 22.27 32.24
C LYS A 24 0.44 20.80 31.99
N VAL A 25 -0.22 20.53 30.87
CA VAL A 25 -0.62 19.16 30.49
C VAL A 25 0.61 18.28 30.25
N VAL A 26 1.62 18.80 29.50
CA VAL A 26 2.87 18.08 29.23
C VAL A 26 3.59 17.74 30.54
N ILE A 27 3.83 18.74 31.39
CA ILE A 27 4.53 18.56 32.66
C ILE A 27 3.79 17.55 33.55
N LYS A 28 2.48 17.69 33.72
CA LYS A 28 1.67 16.79 34.54
C LYS A 28 1.67 15.35 34.03
N GLU A 29 1.68 15.16 32.71
CA GLU A 29 1.74 13.82 32.14
C GLU A 29 3.10 13.17 32.30
N MET A 30 4.18 13.90 32.00
CA MET A 30 5.55 13.40 32.07
C MET A 30 6.04 13.17 33.50
N ALA A 31 5.48 13.85 34.50
CA ALA A 31 5.81 13.67 35.91
C ALA A 31 5.25 12.37 36.56
N LYS A 32 4.60 11.48 35.77
CA LYS A 32 4.07 10.23 36.32
C LYS A 32 5.17 9.18 36.52
N ASP A 33 5.29 8.66 37.73
CA ASP A 33 6.25 7.60 38.09
C ASP A 33 6.07 6.32 37.24
N SER A 34 4.88 6.08 36.72
CA SER A 34 4.60 4.92 35.89
C SER A 34 5.40 4.87 34.57
N TYR A 35 6.00 5.98 34.16
CA TYR A 35 6.89 6.04 33.00
C TYR A 35 8.35 5.76 33.35
N VAL A 36 8.72 5.80 34.63
CA VAL A 36 10.10 5.63 35.04
C VAL A 36 10.44 4.15 35.16
N GLN A 37 11.47 3.74 34.41
CA GLN A 37 12.10 2.43 34.57
C GLN A 37 13.49 2.64 35.19
N GLU A 38 13.82 1.83 36.19
CA GLU A 38 15.12 1.89 36.86
C GLU A 38 15.93 0.64 36.55
N ARG A 39 17.25 0.84 36.42
CA ARG A 39 18.20 -0.25 36.31
C ARG A 39 19.42 0.03 37.19
N THR A 40 19.65 -0.84 38.19
CA THR A 40 20.83 -0.76 39.04
C THR A 40 21.90 -1.71 38.53
N VAL A 41 23.10 -1.18 38.28
CA VAL A 41 24.28 -1.94 37.87
C VAL A 41 25.41 -1.67 38.85
N THR A 42 26.37 -2.60 38.92
CA THR A 42 27.61 -2.41 39.70
C THR A 42 28.72 -2.04 38.74
N GLU A 43 29.22 -0.84 38.85
CA GLU A 43 30.33 -0.31 38.06
C GLU A 43 31.58 -0.16 38.95
N LYS A 44 32.77 -0.15 38.34
CA LYS A 44 34.00 0.20 39.02
C LYS A 44 34.27 1.68 38.86
N ASP A 45 34.58 2.37 39.97
CA ASP A 45 35.02 3.77 39.95
C ASP A 45 36.46 3.85 39.42
N GLU A 46 37.01 5.07 39.32
CA GLU A 46 38.36 5.34 38.84
C GLU A 46 39.45 4.67 39.67
N ASN A 47 39.15 4.26 40.91
CA ASN A 47 40.04 3.57 41.85
C ASN A 47 39.79 2.05 41.85
N GLY A 48 38.94 1.51 40.95
CA GLY A 48 38.63 0.10 40.84
C GLY A 48 37.65 -0.41 41.91
N LYS A 49 37.05 0.47 42.77
CA LYS A 49 36.11 0.10 43.80
C LYS A 49 34.71 -0.05 43.20
N SER A 50 34.02 -1.14 43.52
CA SER A 50 32.67 -1.40 43.06
C SER A 50 31.67 -0.43 43.68
N LYS A 51 30.89 0.27 42.83
CA LYS A 51 29.81 1.18 43.18
C LYS A 51 28.52 0.74 42.51
N LYS A 52 27.42 0.71 43.23
CA LYS A 52 26.09 0.52 42.66
C LYS A 52 25.59 1.87 42.12
N ILE A 53 25.23 1.90 40.85
CA ILE A 53 24.67 3.07 40.18
C ILE A 53 23.26 2.68 39.66
N THR A 54 22.27 3.50 39.98
CA THR A 54 20.91 3.33 39.45
C THR A 54 20.69 4.34 38.34
N TYR A 55 20.42 3.83 37.15
CA TYR A 55 20.05 4.60 36.00
C TYR A 55 18.53 4.62 35.84
N ARG A 56 17.99 5.74 35.36
CA ARG A 56 16.55 5.95 35.13
C ARG A 56 16.29 6.31 33.69
N THR A 57 15.12 5.87 33.20
CA THR A 57 14.64 6.32 31.89
C THR A 57 14.23 7.78 31.93
N ASN A 58 14.37 8.43 30.79
CA ASN A 58 13.95 9.81 30.54
C ASN A 58 13.09 9.90 29.28
N ALA A 59 12.47 11.04 29.08
CA ALA A 59 11.73 11.38 27.87
C ALA A 59 11.94 12.83 27.47
N GLY A 60 11.86 13.09 26.18
CA GLY A 60 11.76 14.42 25.62
C GLY A 60 10.50 14.51 24.76
N MET A 61 9.71 15.56 24.94
CA MET A 61 8.53 15.83 24.11
C MET A 61 8.52 17.29 23.67
N VAL A 62 8.15 17.52 22.39
CA VAL A 62 7.96 18.85 21.81
C VAL A 62 6.63 18.89 21.10
N ILE A 63 5.88 19.99 21.26
CA ILE A 63 4.63 20.29 20.56
C ILE A 63 4.78 21.60 19.80
N ILE A 64 4.46 21.57 18.51
CA ILE A 64 4.57 22.70 17.58
C ILE A 64 3.19 22.99 16.97
N ASP A 65 2.81 24.26 16.96
CA ASP A 65 1.78 24.75 16.04
C ASP A 65 2.39 24.79 14.64
N HIS A 66 2.01 23.80 13.82
CA HIS A 66 2.60 23.61 12.50
C HIS A 66 2.26 24.73 11.50
N SER A 67 1.23 25.53 11.75
CA SER A 67 0.84 26.62 10.88
C SER A 67 1.82 27.80 10.89
N ASN A 68 2.63 27.90 11.97
CA ASN A 68 3.51 29.05 12.19
C ASN A 68 4.88 28.70 12.79
N GLY A 69 5.16 27.40 13.06
CA GLY A 69 6.42 26.93 13.62
C GLY A 69 6.64 27.26 15.11
N LYS A 70 5.62 27.76 15.82
CA LYS A 70 5.74 28.09 17.25
C LYS A 70 5.81 26.84 18.12
N VAL A 71 6.85 26.71 18.94
CA VAL A 71 6.91 25.67 19.97
C VAL A 71 5.99 26.09 21.11
N VAL A 72 4.83 25.46 21.21
CA VAL A 72 3.81 25.83 22.20
C VAL A 72 4.02 25.12 23.54
N ALA A 73 4.70 23.97 23.55
CA ALA A 73 5.08 23.31 24.79
C ALA A 73 6.24 22.34 24.57
N LEU A 74 7.00 22.07 25.63
CA LEU A 74 8.01 21.04 25.66
C LEU A 74 8.16 20.43 27.05
N GLY A 75 8.59 19.16 27.11
CA GLY A 75 9.03 18.48 28.33
C GLY A 75 10.39 17.86 28.09
N GLY A 76 11.38 18.26 28.85
CA GLY A 76 12.77 17.85 28.66
C GLY A 76 13.24 16.72 29.58
N ASP A 77 12.42 16.30 30.54
CA ASP A 77 12.73 15.25 31.52
C ASP A 77 11.44 14.67 32.12
N LEU A 78 11.45 13.38 32.50
CA LEU A 78 10.33 12.72 33.19
C LEU A 78 10.16 13.20 34.63
N GLN A 79 11.23 13.53 35.33
CA GLN A 79 11.20 13.79 36.76
C GLN A 79 11.37 15.25 37.13
N GLN A 80 11.67 16.10 36.17
CA GLN A 80 11.97 17.54 36.41
C GLN A 80 13.00 17.76 37.53
N ASP A 81 13.96 16.83 37.66
CA ASP A 81 15.00 16.92 38.65
C ASP A 81 15.81 18.18 38.45
N VAL A 82 15.75 19.07 39.45
CA VAL A 82 16.55 20.29 39.52
C VAL A 82 18.00 19.87 39.69
N GLY A 83 18.70 19.62 38.60
CA GLY A 83 20.11 19.21 38.67
C GLY A 83 20.59 18.40 37.44
N THR A 84 19.71 17.93 36.56
CA THR A 84 20.13 17.42 35.27
C THR A 84 20.29 18.58 34.30
N ASN A 85 21.51 18.77 33.78
CA ASN A 85 21.80 19.79 32.77
C ASN A 85 21.37 19.41 31.35
N THR A 86 20.62 18.32 31.16
CA THR A 86 20.24 17.81 29.85
C THR A 86 18.74 18.01 29.64
N ASN A 87 18.39 18.83 28.67
CA ASN A 87 17.02 18.92 28.16
C ASN A 87 16.85 17.87 27.04
N TYR A 88 16.23 16.71 27.33
CA TYR A 88 16.06 15.62 26.37
C TYR A 88 15.17 15.98 25.18
N ALA A 89 14.45 17.10 25.22
CA ALA A 89 13.65 17.57 24.11
C ALA A 89 14.49 18.26 23.01
N VAL A 90 15.66 18.85 23.36
CA VAL A 90 16.48 19.66 22.45
C VAL A 90 17.95 19.25 22.40
N ASP A 91 18.52 18.76 23.52
CA ASP A 91 19.96 18.50 23.67
C ASP A 91 20.32 16.99 23.53
N ASN A 92 19.37 16.14 23.15
CA ASN A 92 19.54 14.71 23.01
C ASN A 92 19.24 14.29 21.57
N TYR A 93 20.19 13.58 20.94
CA TYR A 93 20.15 13.18 19.53
C TYR A 93 20.19 11.65 19.39
N PRO A 94 19.19 10.91 19.88
CA PRO A 94 19.14 9.46 19.75
C PRO A 94 18.73 9.04 18.33
N GLN A 95 19.12 7.82 17.94
CA GLN A 95 18.62 7.20 16.72
C GLN A 95 17.09 7.17 16.71
N THR A 96 16.51 7.47 15.55
CA THR A 96 15.06 7.62 15.37
C THR A 96 14.33 6.31 15.15
N GLY A 97 15.07 5.26 14.72
CA GLY A 97 14.45 4.03 14.26
C GLY A 97 13.39 4.30 13.20
N SER A 98 12.35 3.51 13.17
CA SER A 98 11.30 3.59 12.14
C SER A 98 10.52 4.91 12.10
N ALA A 99 10.71 5.85 13.03
CA ALA A 99 10.06 7.16 12.96
C ALA A 99 10.58 8.01 11.78
N ILE A 100 11.75 7.70 11.23
CA ILE A 100 12.31 8.41 10.09
C ILE A 100 11.64 8.02 8.74
N LYS A 101 11.00 6.85 8.64
CA LYS A 101 10.53 6.26 7.39
C LYS A 101 9.67 7.17 6.51
N PRO A 102 8.72 7.96 7.04
CA PRO A 102 7.96 8.90 6.23
C PRO A 102 8.84 9.97 5.57
N LEU A 103 9.87 10.42 6.27
CA LEU A 103 10.74 11.53 5.86
C LEU A 103 11.84 11.09 4.89
N VAL A 104 12.48 9.93 5.15
CA VAL A 104 13.66 9.45 4.41
C VAL A 104 13.30 8.61 3.18
N ASN A 105 12.13 7.94 3.19
CA ASN A 105 11.74 7.01 2.12
C ASN A 105 10.53 7.52 1.34
N VAL A 106 9.42 7.82 2.06
CA VAL A 106 8.13 8.07 1.41
C VAL A 106 8.08 9.48 0.80
N ALA A 107 8.52 10.49 1.55
CA ALA A 107 8.50 11.88 1.07
C ALA A 107 9.34 12.05 -0.20
N PRO A 108 10.64 11.73 -0.22
CA PRO A 108 11.42 11.80 -1.46
C PRO A 108 10.91 10.83 -2.53
N GLY A 109 10.46 9.64 -2.15
CA GLY A 109 9.97 8.66 -3.11
C GLY A 109 8.73 9.11 -3.88
N LEU A 110 7.80 9.82 -3.24
CA LEU A 110 6.62 10.41 -3.86
C LEU A 110 6.97 11.66 -4.68
N GLU A 111 7.82 12.55 -4.13
CA GLU A 111 8.17 13.81 -4.77
C GLU A 111 9.00 13.60 -6.05
N GLU A 112 9.97 12.69 -5.99
CA GLU A 112 10.78 12.26 -7.14
C GLU A 112 10.03 11.28 -8.08
N LYS A 113 8.76 10.99 -7.79
CA LYS A 113 7.89 10.07 -8.58
C LYS A 113 8.46 8.65 -8.72
N VAL A 114 9.31 8.24 -7.79
CA VAL A 114 9.87 6.90 -7.74
C VAL A 114 8.82 5.88 -7.32
N ILE A 115 7.91 6.30 -6.43
CA ILE A 115 6.81 5.49 -5.90
C ILE A 115 5.49 6.25 -5.93
N THR A 116 4.41 5.50 -5.76
CA THR A 116 3.08 5.98 -5.35
C THR A 116 2.66 5.26 -4.06
N ALA A 117 1.59 5.69 -3.41
CA ALA A 117 1.04 5.00 -2.24
C ALA A 117 0.66 3.54 -2.55
N SER A 118 0.26 3.25 -3.80
CA SER A 118 -0.12 1.91 -4.27
C SER A 118 1.02 1.07 -4.84
N THR A 119 2.22 1.62 -5.01
CA THR A 119 3.37 0.86 -5.54
C THR A 119 3.60 -0.41 -4.72
N ILE A 120 3.70 -1.56 -5.40
CA ILE A 120 3.87 -2.87 -4.78
C ILE A 120 5.34 -3.24 -4.64
N TYR A 121 5.69 -3.74 -3.47
CA TYR A 121 6.95 -4.42 -3.17
C TYR A 121 6.68 -5.78 -2.55
N ASN A 122 7.63 -6.71 -2.70
CA ASN A 122 7.57 -8.01 -2.06
C ASN A 122 8.25 -7.96 -0.69
N ASP A 123 7.45 -7.94 0.36
CA ASP A 123 7.92 -7.95 1.75
C ASP A 123 8.23 -9.37 2.21
N LYS A 124 9.37 -9.89 1.77
CA LYS A 124 9.93 -11.20 2.16
C LYS A 124 11.39 -11.04 2.55
N ARG A 125 11.97 -12.11 3.08
CA ARG A 125 13.39 -12.17 3.39
C ARG A 125 14.22 -11.78 2.17
N THR A 126 15.05 -10.76 2.31
CA THR A 126 15.76 -10.11 1.21
C THR A 126 17.24 -9.94 1.57
N GLU A 127 18.11 -10.20 0.60
CA GLU A 127 19.54 -9.89 0.66
C GLU A 127 19.75 -8.50 0.05
N PHE A 128 20.34 -7.59 0.81
CA PHE A 128 20.67 -6.25 0.35
C PHE A 128 22.16 -6.11 0.10
N PRO A 129 22.57 -5.41 -0.97
CA PRO A 129 23.98 -5.12 -1.21
C PRO A 129 24.62 -4.41 -0.02
N GLY A 130 25.83 -4.81 0.33
CA GLY A 130 26.60 -4.22 1.43
C GLY A 130 26.21 -4.70 2.84
N LEU A 131 25.18 -5.53 2.98
CA LEU A 131 24.81 -6.16 4.25
C LEU A 131 25.20 -7.65 4.25
N ASN A 132 25.82 -8.10 5.33
CA ASN A 132 26.21 -9.50 5.56
C ASN A 132 25.21 -10.25 6.48
N TYR A 133 24.06 -9.66 6.73
CA TYR A 133 22.97 -10.21 7.53
C TYR A 133 21.61 -9.91 6.91
N TYR A 134 20.59 -10.67 7.32
CA TYR A 134 19.22 -10.44 6.88
C TYR A 134 18.50 -9.49 7.83
N VAL A 135 18.00 -8.39 7.30
CA VAL A 135 17.10 -7.50 8.02
C VAL A 135 15.74 -8.18 8.23
N GLN A 136 15.15 -8.00 9.40
CA GLN A 136 13.87 -8.58 9.76
C GLN A 136 12.83 -7.50 10.04
N ASN A 137 11.57 -7.83 9.79
CA ASN A 137 10.43 -7.05 10.25
C ASN A 137 10.02 -7.49 11.65
N ALA A 138 9.66 -6.54 12.52
CA ALA A 138 9.17 -6.87 13.86
C ALA A 138 7.82 -7.64 13.83
N GLY A 139 6.96 -7.34 12.84
CA GLY A 139 5.64 -7.96 12.66
C GLY A 139 5.59 -9.11 11.66
N GLY A 140 6.74 -9.63 11.20
CA GLY A 140 6.81 -10.65 10.14
C GLY A 140 6.68 -10.07 8.75
N TYR A 141 6.64 -10.95 7.74
CA TYR A 141 6.60 -10.57 6.33
C TYR A 141 5.18 -10.52 5.80
N GLN A 142 4.87 -9.53 4.95
CA GLN A 142 3.54 -9.31 4.37
C GLN A 142 3.38 -9.93 2.97
N GLY A 143 4.47 -10.38 2.33
CA GLY A 143 4.46 -10.74 0.91
C GLY A 143 4.32 -9.50 0.02
N LEU A 144 3.54 -9.60 -1.05
CA LEU A 144 3.24 -8.42 -1.88
C LEU A 144 2.40 -7.42 -1.09
N CYS A 145 2.95 -6.26 -0.87
CA CYS A 145 2.24 -5.19 -0.17
C CYS A 145 2.53 -3.81 -0.78
N THR A 146 1.58 -2.90 -0.62
CA THR A 146 1.72 -1.51 -1.06
C THR A 146 2.66 -0.72 -0.15
N VAL A 147 3.18 0.40 -0.65
CA VAL A 147 3.90 1.38 0.18
C VAL A 147 3.06 1.80 1.38
N ARG A 148 1.76 2.08 1.19
CA ARG A 148 0.81 2.38 2.27
C ARG A 148 0.82 1.29 3.34
N LYS A 149 0.64 0.03 2.94
CA LYS A 149 0.65 -1.10 3.88
C LYS A 149 1.99 -1.28 4.58
N ALA A 150 3.09 -1.09 3.86
CA ALA A 150 4.44 -1.18 4.43
C ALA A 150 4.70 -0.13 5.53
N ILE A 151 4.12 1.08 5.42
CA ILE A 151 4.20 2.11 6.45
C ILE A 151 3.28 1.78 7.63
N GLU A 152 2.04 1.32 7.39
CA GLU A 152 1.11 0.88 8.44
C GLU A 152 1.76 -0.15 9.37
N VAL A 153 2.35 -1.23 8.79
CA VAL A 153 2.99 -2.31 9.56
C VAL A 153 4.45 -2.03 9.91
N SER A 154 4.97 -0.91 9.46
CA SER A 154 6.37 -0.51 9.66
C SER A 154 7.39 -1.51 9.07
N SER A 155 7.14 -2.08 7.86
CA SER A 155 8.07 -3.00 7.20
C SER A 155 9.46 -2.39 7.04
N ASN A 156 10.49 -3.10 7.46
CA ASN A 156 11.89 -2.70 7.24
C ASN A 156 12.32 -3.00 5.80
N ILE A 157 11.93 -4.17 5.31
CA ILE A 157 12.32 -4.66 3.98
C ILE A 157 11.86 -3.70 2.88
N VAL A 158 10.56 -3.36 2.87
CA VAL A 158 10.01 -2.48 1.83
C VAL A 158 10.62 -1.09 1.90
N ASN A 159 10.82 -0.54 3.11
CA ASN A 159 11.43 0.79 3.26
C ASN A 159 12.88 0.82 2.77
N MET A 160 13.67 -0.24 2.99
CA MET A 160 15.02 -0.33 2.42
C MET A 160 15.01 -0.42 0.90
N LYS A 161 14.05 -1.13 0.31
CA LYS A 161 13.85 -1.17 -1.14
C LYS A 161 13.49 0.20 -1.72
N ILE A 162 12.60 0.93 -1.03
CA ILE A 162 12.23 2.31 -1.42
C ILE A 162 13.48 3.20 -1.40
N LEU A 163 14.25 3.21 -0.31
CA LEU A 163 15.47 4.02 -0.23
C LEU A 163 16.49 3.64 -1.31
N SER A 164 16.62 2.35 -1.61
CA SER A 164 17.52 1.88 -2.69
C SER A 164 17.11 2.45 -4.05
N ASN A 165 15.80 2.59 -4.30
CA ASN A 165 15.29 3.17 -5.55
C ASN A 165 15.35 4.71 -5.57
N VAL A 166 15.16 5.37 -4.42
CA VAL A 166 15.27 6.84 -4.26
C VAL A 166 16.72 7.31 -4.35
N GLY A 167 17.62 6.54 -3.75
CA GLY A 167 19.02 6.92 -3.59
C GLY A 167 19.29 7.61 -2.25
N ILE A 168 20.36 7.17 -1.55
CA ILE A 168 20.71 7.64 -0.20
C ILE A 168 21.01 9.14 -0.21
N GLY A 169 21.77 9.62 -1.21
CA GLY A 169 22.15 11.02 -1.33
C GLY A 169 20.93 11.96 -1.42
N THR A 170 19.98 11.61 -2.31
CA THR A 170 18.71 12.33 -2.46
C THR A 170 17.92 12.34 -1.15
N ALA A 171 17.80 11.19 -0.50
CA ALA A 171 17.09 11.08 0.77
C ALA A 171 17.68 11.97 1.88
N ILE A 172 19.02 12.09 1.94
CA ILE A 172 19.71 12.96 2.91
C ILE A 172 19.44 14.45 2.59
N ASP A 173 19.39 14.84 1.32
CA ASP A 173 19.04 16.22 0.94
C ASP A 173 17.63 16.58 1.45
N TYR A 174 16.65 15.68 1.25
CA TYR A 174 15.31 15.87 1.81
C TYR A 174 15.29 15.93 3.35
N LEU A 175 16.10 15.11 4.03
CA LEU A 175 16.22 15.19 5.49
C LEU A 175 16.74 16.56 5.94
N HIS A 176 17.73 17.11 5.25
CA HIS A 176 18.24 18.47 5.52
C HIS A 176 17.15 19.51 5.29
N ASP A 177 16.39 19.38 4.21
CA ASP A 177 15.27 20.28 3.91
C ASP A 177 14.16 20.20 4.96
N PHE A 178 13.95 19.04 5.58
CA PHE A 178 13.08 18.88 6.75
C PHE A 178 13.69 19.38 8.07
N GLY A 179 14.88 19.99 8.07
CA GLY A 179 15.56 20.49 9.25
C GLY A 179 16.36 19.46 10.05
N LEU A 180 16.53 18.25 9.52
CA LEU A 180 17.30 17.17 10.14
C LEU A 180 18.77 17.26 9.69
N THR A 181 19.50 18.25 10.18
CA THR A 181 20.85 18.61 9.70
C THR A 181 21.98 17.75 10.27
N THR A 182 21.67 16.78 11.12
CA THR A 182 22.66 15.87 11.74
C THR A 182 23.08 14.71 10.83
N TYR A 183 22.38 14.49 9.70
CA TYR A 183 22.68 13.42 8.75
C TYR A 183 23.80 13.84 7.80
N SER A 184 24.68 12.88 7.46
CA SER A 184 25.84 13.11 6.60
C SER A 184 25.90 12.10 5.46
N LYS A 185 26.13 12.59 4.23
CA LYS A 185 26.28 11.71 3.05
C LYS A 185 27.54 10.81 3.15
N GLU A 186 28.51 11.23 3.92
CA GLU A 186 29.77 10.50 4.14
C GLU A 186 29.57 9.40 5.19
N GLU A 187 28.87 9.67 6.29
CA GLU A 187 28.73 8.77 7.42
C GLU A 187 27.46 7.88 7.32
N ASP A 188 26.38 8.41 6.76
CA ASP A 188 25.07 7.74 6.69
C ASP A 188 24.81 7.13 5.28
N ASN A 189 25.86 6.60 4.64
CA ASN A 189 25.82 6.12 3.26
C ASN A 189 25.29 4.68 3.09
N GLY A 190 24.68 4.10 4.12
CA GLY A 190 24.15 2.74 4.13
C GLY A 190 22.63 2.65 4.04
N LEU A 191 22.10 1.56 3.47
CA LEU A 191 20.65 1.32 3.38
C LEU A 191 19.94 1.22 4.75
N THR A 192 20.69 1.03 5.85
CA THR A 192 20.15 1.07 7.21
C THR A 192 19.55 2.43 7.60
N LEU A 193 19.93 3.50 6.89
CA LEU A 193 19.30 4.82 6.99
C LEU A 193 17.78 4.74 6.78
N ALA A 194 17.31 3.88 5.88
CA ALA A 194 15.87 3.67 5.63
C ALA A 194 15.05 3.31 6.87
N ILE A 195 15.69 2.75 7.88
CA ILE A 195 15.05 2.24 9.10
C ILE A 195 15.55 2.95 10.36
N GLY A 196 16.31 4.03 10.19
CA GLY A 196 16.82 4.87 11.27
C GLY A 196 18.11 4.38 11.91
N GLY A 197 18.94 3.64 11.16
CA GLY A 197 20.28 3.22 11.54
C GLY A 197 21.33 4.24 11.13
N GLN A 198 21.20 5.47 11.62
CA GLN A 198 22.11 6.59 11.36
C GLN A 198 23.22 6.72 12.43
N THR A 199 24.28 7.42 12.06
CA THR A 199 25.43 7.68 12.94
C THR A 199 25.10 8.69 14.04
N HIS A 200 24.52 9.83 13.66
CA HIS A 200 24.01 10.84 14.57
C HIS A 200 22.50 10.87 14.51
N GLY A 201 21.84 10.83 15.66
CA GLY A 201 20.37 10.84 15.75
C GLY A 201 19.76 12.21 15.56
N SER A 202 18.48 12.35 15.91
CA SER A 202 17.75 13.62 15.88
C SER A 202 17.14 13.92 17.23
N SER A 203 17.01 15.22 17.56
CA SER A 203 16.29 15.62 18.77
C SER A 203 14.76 15.56 18.57
N PRO A 204 13.97 15.44 19.66
CA PRO A 204 12.52 15.60 19.58
C PRO A 204 12.08 16.91 18.91
N LEU A 205 12.80 18.01 19.12
CA LEU A 205 12.54 19.28 18.44
C LEU A 205 12.66 19.15 16.92
N GLN A 206 13.77 18.58 16.43
CA GLN A 206 13.97 18.39 14.99
C GLN A 206 12.91 17.45 14.40
N MET A 207 12.60 16.34 15.07
CA MET A 207 11.56 15.41 14.61
C MET A 207 10.17 16.05 14.63
N ALA A 208 9.83 16.85 15.64
CA ALA A 208 8.57 17.58 15.68
C ALA A 208 8.46 18.60 14.54
N ALA A 209 9.53 19.33 14.23
CA ALA A 209 9.57 20.29 13.12
C ALA A 209 9.44 19.62 11.75
N ALA A 210 10.11 18.48 11.54
CA ALA A 210 10.00 17.71 10.31
C ALA A 210 8.57 17.15 10.10
N TYR A 211 7.93 16.65 11.15
CA TYR A 211 6.53 16.21 11.10
C TYR A 211 5.55 17.39 10.99
N ALA A 212 5.90 18.57 11.56
CA ALA A 212 5.14 19.80 11.36
C ALA A 212 5.14 20.22 9.88
N ALA A 213 6.24 20.05 9.17
CA ALA A 213 6.29 20.31 7.73
C ALA A 213 5.32 19.40 6.93
N LEU A 214 5.19 18.11 7.28
CA LEU A 214 4.20 17.23 6.68
C LEU A 214 2.77 17.71 6.97
N ALA A 215 2.49 18.11 8.22
CA ALA A 215 1.20 18.63 8.64
C ALA A 215 0.84 19.96 7.95
N ASN A 216 1.84 20.77 7.63
CA ASN A 216 1.74 22.10 7.03
C ASN A 216 1.84 22.03 5.48
N GLY A 217 1.25 21.01 4.85
CA GLY A 217 1.21 20.89 3.41
C GLY A 217 2.59 20.80 2.74
N GLY A 218 3.61 20.29 3.45
CA GLY A 218 4.96 20.10 2.92
C GLY A 218 5.89 21.33 3.04
N GLU A 219 5.47 22.38 3.72
CA GLU A 219 6.29 23.55 3.98
C GLU A 219 6.93 23.45 5.38
N TYR A 220 8.26 23.38 5.42
CA TYR A 220 9.04 23.49 6.65
C TYR A 220 9.07 24.95 7.13
N ILE A 221 8.81 25.14 8.42
CA ILE A 221 8.97 26.42 9.12
C ILE A 221 9.92 26.18 10.28
N GLU A 222 11.01 26.95 10.35
CA GLU A 222 11.97 26.85 11.44
C GLU A 222 11.27 27.06 12.80
N PRO A 223 11.43 26.13 13.77
CA PRO A 223 10.75 26.25 15.05
C PRO A 223 11.30 27.44 15.87
N THR A 224 10.39 28.18 16.50
CA THR A 224 10.74 29.30 17.39
C THR A 224 10.15 29.13 18.78
N PHE A 225 10.86 29.64 19.81
CA PHE A 225 10.46 29.61 21.22
C PHE A 225 9.99 30.97 21.74
N TYR A 226 10.15 32.02 20.95
CA TYR A 226 9.76 33.37 21.33
C TYR A 226 9.12 34.11 20.14
N GLU A 227 8.30 35.12 20.49
CA GLU A 227 7.67 36.00 19.52
C GLU A 227 8.44 37.29 19.38
N LYS A 228 8.87 37.87 20.51
CA LYS A 228 9.66 39.12 20.54
C LYS A 228 10.34 39.32 21.88
N LEU A 229 11.39 40.15 21.85
CA LEU A 229 12.03 40.75 23.00
C LEU A 229 11.80 42.27 22.94
N VAL A 230 11.31 42.87 24.03
CA VAL A 230 11.12 44.32 24.13
C VAL A 230 12.00 44.86 25.24
N ASP A 231 12.44 46.14 25.11
CA ASP A 231 13.21 46.85 26.12
C ASP A 231 12.32 47.38 27.28
N ALA A 232 12.92 48.11 28.19
CA ALA A 232 12.22 48.70 29.33
C ALA A 232 11.19 49.76 28.90
N GLU A 233 11.43 50.42 27.77
CA GLU A 233 10.60 51.46 27.16
C GLU A 233 9.46 50.89 26.35
N GLY A 234 9.46 49.54 26.05
CA GLY A 234 8.44 48.84 25.31
C GLY A 234 8.71 48.74 23.81
N ASN A 235 9.92 49.14 23.34
CA ASN A 235 10.30 49.00 21.95
C ASN A 235 10.72 47.55 21.65
N THR A 236 10.33 47.03 20.48
CA THR A 236 10.79 45.70 20.03
C THR A 236 12.28 45.76 19.66
N VAL A 237 13.08 44.95 20.35
CA VAL A 237 14.54 44.84 20.15
C VAL A 237 14.88 43.72 19.19
N VAL A 238 14.17 42.57 19.30
CA VAL A 238 14.38 41.38 18.47
C VAL A 238 13.05 40.68 18.22
N GLU A 239 12.84 40.28 17.00
CA GLU A 239 11.83 39.30 16.59
C GLU A 239 12.53 38.11 15.87
N PRO A 240 12.03 36.87 15.98
CA PRO A 240 12.65 35.76 15.27
C PRO A 240 12.45 35.89 13.76
N THR A 241 13.51 35.67 13.01
CA THR A 241 13.42 35.44 11.57
C THR A 241 13.38 33.94 11.36
N GLN A 242 12.21 33.40 11.00
CA GLN A 242 12.04 31.97 10.75
C GLN A 242 12.31 31.65 9.29
N GLU A 243 13.20 30.72 9.03
CA GLU A 243 13.37 30.15 7.70
C GLU A 243 12.13 29.34 7.31
N LYS A 244 11.67 29.54 6.08
CA LYS A 244 10.57 28.78 5.48
C LYS A 244 10.99 28.24 4.14
N ARG A 245 10.67 27.00 3.88
CA ARG A 245 10.93 26.39 2.58
C ARG A 245 9.94 25.27 2.29
N ARG A 246 9.55 25.12 1.03
CA ARG A 246 8.77 23.98 0.58
C ARG A 246 9.69 22.80 0.37
N VAL A 247 9.43 21.70 1.09
CA VAL A 247 10.22 20.48 1.00
C VAL A 247 9.56 19.50 0.03
N ILE A 248 8.23 19.37 0.11
CA ILE A 248 7.44 18.54 -0.78
C ILE A 248 6.15 19.29 -1.18
N SER A 249 5.51 18.82 -2.23
CA SER A 249 4.23 19.35 -2.70
C SER A 249 3.09 19.10 -1.68
N GLU A 250 2.07 19.95 -1.70
CA GLU A 250 0.87 19.79 -0.85
C GLU A 250 0.17 18.46 -1.12
N ALA A 251 0.14 18.04 -2.39
CA ALA A 251 -0.43 16.76 -2.77
C ALA A 251 0.28 15.59 -2.08
N ASN A 252 1.62 15.57 -2.09
CA ASN A 252 2.40 14.50 -1.48
C ASN A 252 2.35 14.58 0.06
N ALA A 253 2.31 15.77 0.64
CA ALA A 253 2.10 15.94 2.08
C ALA A 253 0.75 15.37 2.54
N PHE A 254 -0.33 15.62 1.79
CA PHE A 254 -1.63 15.03 2.06
C PHE A 254 -1.61 13.50 1.93
N ILE A 255 -1.01 12.95 0.85
CA ILE A 255 -0.91 11.50 0.64
C ILE A 255 -0.14 10.84 1.79
N ILE A 256 0.95 11.46 2.27
CA ILE A 256 1.70 10.97 3.43
C ILE A 256 0.84 11.02 4.70
N SER A 257 0.10 12.12 4.91
CA SER A 257 -0.80 12.26 6.06
C SER A 257 -1.87 11.17 6.07
N ASP A 258 -2.47 10.89 4.92
CA ASP A 258 -3.47 9.83 4.74
C ASP A 258 -2.85 8.42 4.96
N ILE A 259 -1.65 8.14 4.44
CA ILE A 259 -0.91 6.90 4.73
C ILE A 259 -0.64 6.75 6.23
N LEU A 260 -0.27 7.84 6.92
CA LEU A 260 0.04 7.82 8.34
C LEU A 260 -1.20 7.69 9.24
N THR A 261 -2.40 8.02 8.75
CA THR A 261 -3.64 7.72 9.47
C THR A 261 -3.86 6.22 9.60
N ASP A 262 -3.44 5.40 8.62
CA ASP A 262 -3.53 3.95 8.69
C ASP A 262 -2.63 3.34 9.78
N VAL A 263 -1.55 4.02 10.16
CA VAL A 263 -0.71 3.60 11.29
C VAL A 263 -1.47 3.71 12.62
N VAL A 264 -2.49 4.59 12.69
CA VAL A 264 -3.36 4.80 13.85
C VAL A 264 -4.65 3.99 13.77
N THR A 265 -5.28 3.92 12.59
CA THR A 265 -6.63 3.36 12.41
C THR A 265 -6.65 1.99 11.74
N GLY A 266 -5.59 1.63 11.03
CA GLY A 266 -5.47 0.37 10.31
C GLY A 266 -5.41 -0.84 11.24
N SER A 267 -5.85 -1.98 10.75
CA SER A 267 -5.96 -3.23 11.54
C SER A 267 -4.63 -3.76 12.08
N GLN A 268 -3.51 -3.37 11.49
CA GLN A 268 -2.15 -3.71 11.92
C GLN A 268 -1.34 -2.47 12.29
N GLY A 269 -2.00 -1.32 12.45
CA GLY A 269 -1.38 -0.06 12.79
C GLY A 269 -0.68 -0.10 14.15
N THR A 270 0.53 0.45 14.20
CA THR A 270 1.37 0.40 15.42
C THR A 270 1.06 1.51 16.43
N ALA A 271 0.28 2.52 16.04
CA ALA A 271 -0.03 3.70 16.85
C ALA A 271 -1.53 3.83 17.23
N TRP A 272 -2.30 2.74 17.23
CA TRP A 272 -3.73 2.74 17.55
C TRP A 272 -4.12 3.47 18.87
N PRO A 273 -3.29 3.50 19.95
CA PRO A 273 -3.64 4.25 21.15
C PRO A 273 -3.67 5.77 20.95
N CYS A 274 -3.09 6.28 19.84
CA CYS A 274 -3.02 7.71 19.55
C CYS A 274 -4.30 8.26 18.92
N ALA A 275 -5.27 7.41 18.57
CA ALA A 275 -6.55 7.84 18.00
C ALA A 275 -7.27 8.84 18.90
N ILE A 276 -7.78 9.93 18.30
CA ILE A 276 -8.59 10.96 18.93
C ILE A 276 -9.95 10.96 18.25
N SER A 277 -11.03 10.91 19.02
CA SER A 277 -12.38 10.84 18.47
C SER A 277 -12.71 12.09 17.63
N GLY A 278 -13.22 11.89 16.43
CA GLY A 278 -13.60 12.98 15.52
C GLY A 278 -12.44 13.71 14.85
N MET A 279 -11.18 13.33 15.11
CA MET A 279 -9.96 13.99 14.64
C MET A 279 -9.11 13.05 13.80
N ASP A 280 -8.57 13.51 12.68
CA ASP A 280 -7.51 12.76 12.01
C ASP A 280 -6.20 12.86 12.79
N VAL A 281 -5.53 11.72 12.90
CA VAL A 281 -4.23 11.61 13.53
C VAL A 281 -3.29 10.85 12.59
N ALA A 282 -2.27 11.50 12.12
CA ALA A 282 -1.17 10.93 11.37
C ALA A 282 0.01 10.67 12.32
N ALA A 283 0.49 9.44 12.43
CA ALA A 283 1.55 9.12 13.38
C ALA A 283 2.47 7.99 12.91
N LYS A 284 3.68 7.95 13.46
CA LYS A 284 4.64 6.88 13.23
C LYS A 284 5.39 6.53 14.50
N THR A 285 5.42 5.26 14.85
CA THR A 285 6.25 4.72 15.92
C THR A 285 7.70 4.54 15.47
N GLY A 286 8.63 4.77 16.37
CA GLY A 286 10.04 4.42 16.23
C GLY A 286 10.48 3.47 17.35
N THR A 287 11.32 2.51 16.97
CA THR A 287 12.01 1.62 17.92
C THR A 287 13.35 1.28 17.28
N THR A 288 14.42 1.48 18.03
CA THR A 288 15.77 1.10 17.59
C THR A 288 16.08 -0.34 17.96
N ASP A 289 17.19 -0.85 17.43
CA ASP A 289 17.68 -2.19 17.76
C ASP A 289 17.80 -2.38 19.28
N SER A 290 17.46 -3.59 19.73
CA SER A 290 17.39 -3.92 21.17
C SER A 290 16.48 -2.98 21.96
N ALA A 291 15.51 -2.33 21.30
CA ALA A 291 14.53 -1.42 21.91
C ALA A 291 15.14 -0.36 22.85
N ARG A 292 16.33 0.16 22.55
CA ARG A 292 17.03 1.16 23.41
C ARG A 292 16.37 2.53 23.38
N HIS A 293 15.77 2.90 22.24
CA HIS A 293 15.04 4.14 22.06
C HIS A 293 13.63 3.82 21.56
N LYS A 294 12.64 4.50 22.10
CA LYS A 294 11.25 4.46 21.67
C LYS A 294 10.84 5.86 21.24
N TRP A 295 10.11 5.92 20.14
CA TRP A 295 9.59 7.16 19.57
C TRP A 295 8.12 7.07 19.24
N LEU A 296 7.46 8.20 19.34
CA LEU A 296 6.26 8.52 18.59
C LEU A 296 6.39 9.94 18.03
N CYS A 297 6.25 10.06 16.72
CA CYS A 297 6.13 11.32 16.01
C CYS A 297 4.79 11.31 15.27
N GLY A 298 4.05 12.42 15.33
CA GLY A 298 2.75 12.50 14.70
C GLY A 298 2.13 13.87 14.84
N TYR A 299 1.01 14.07 14.18
CA TYR A 299 0.29 15.33 14.12
C TYR A 299 -1.21 15.15 13.94
N THR A 300 -1.93 16.20 14.21
CA THR A 300 -3.34 16.45 13.93
C THR A 300 -3.46 17.67 13.03
N PRO A 301 -4.64 18.05 12.55
CA PRO A 301 -4.82 19.34 11.87
C PRO A 301 -4.58 20.60 12.73
N TYR A 302 -4.12 20.44 13.98
CA TYR A 302 -3.83 21.54 14.90
C TYR A 302 -2.36 21.59 15.32
N TYR A 303 -1.79 20.46 15.74
CA TYR A 303 -0.46 20.40 16.34
C TYR A 303 0.34 19.22 15.84
N ALA A 304 1.63 19.41 15.67
CA ALA A 304 2.60 18.33 15.50
C ALA A 304 3.38 18.11 16.79
N ALA A 305 3.68 16.84 17.10
CA ALA A 305 4.44 16.50 18.29
C ALA A 305 5.36 15.30 18.08
N ALA A 306 6.54 15.34 18.69
CA ALA A 306 7.45 14.20 18.77
C ALA A 306 7.80 13.92 20.23
N THR A 307 7.80 12.62 20.58
CA THR A 307 8.18 12.12 21.89
C THR A 307 9.23 11.04 21.77
N TRP A 308 10.34 11.23 22.44
CA TRP A 308 11.38 10.23 22.65
C TRP A 308 11.32 9.67 24.09
N TYR A 309 11.75 8.42 24.27
CA TYR A 309 11.86 7.75 25.56
C TYR A 309 13.04 6.76 25.56
N GLY A 310 13.89 6.80 26.60
CA GLY A 310 15.07 5.95 26.73
C GLY A 310 15.88 6.19 28.00
N PHE A 311 17.01 5.52 28.15
CA PHE A 311 17.93 5.68 29.32
C PHE A 311 18.90 6.88 29.16
N GLY A 312 18.70 7.79 28.23
CA GLY A 312 19.54 8.96 28.05
C GLY A 312 20.99 8.62 27.67
N LYS A 313 21.95 9.16 28.38
CA LYS A 313 23.40 9.01 28.07
C LYS A 313 23.91 7.56 28.12
N SER A 314 23.21 6.67 28.77
CA SER A 314 23.64 5.29 28.95
C SER A 314 22.97 4.29 28.02
N ASN A 315 22.77 4.60 26.78
CA ASN A 315 22.13 3.89 25.67
C ASN A 315 22.33 2.35 25.58
N GLN A 316 22.72 1.69 26.67
CA GLN A 316 23.18 0.31 26.68
C GLN A 316 22.05 -0.70 26.92
N TRP A 317 20.86 -0.28 27.44
CA TRP A 317 19.86 -1.19 27.96
C TRP A 317 18.55 -1.16 27.17
N GLU A 318 17.98 -2.36 27.02
CA GLU A 318 16.65 -2.53 26.46
C GLU A 318 15.60 -1.91 27.37
N LEU A 319 14.59 -1.33 26.74
CA LEU A 319 13.39 -0.82 27.38
C LEU A 319 12.34 -1.93 27.46
N TYR A 320 11.84 -2.20 28.64
CA TYR A 320 10.73 -3.13 28.81
C TYR A 320 9.40 -2.50 28.34
N TYR A 321 8.40 -3.33 28.06
CA TYR A 321 7.06 -2.84 27.78
C TYR A 321 6.48 -2.09 28.99
N PRO A 322 5.67 -1.03 28.82
CA PRO A 322 5.01 -0.55 27.60
C PRO A 322 5.84 0.48 26.80
N ASN A 323 5.38 0.84 25.56
CA ASN A 323 5.96 1.93 24.78
C ASN A 323 5.57 3.27 25.40
N SER A 324 6.39 3.76 26.34
CA SER A 324 6.11 4.99 27.09
C SER A 324 6.08 6.24 26.19
N ALA A 325 6.91 6.34 25.14
CA ALA A 325 6.84 7.45 24.19
C ALA A 325 5.44 7.57 23.56
N ARG A 326 4.87 6.44 23.10
CA ARG A 326 3.53 6.41 22.54
C ARG A 326 2.46 6.78 23.55
N SER A 327 2.60 6.28 24.79
CA SER A 327 1.63 6.56 25.87
C SER A 327 1.66 8.02 26.29
N ILE A 328 2.84 8.61 26.45
CA ILE A 328 3.00 10.03 26.78
C ILE A 328 2.36 10.89 25.68
N TRP A 329 2.73 10.66 24.41
CA TRP A 329 2.18 11.38 23.27
C TRP A 329 0.66 11.29 23.24
N ALA A 330 0.10 10.06 23.29
CA ALA A 330 -1.34 9.84 23.20
C ALA A 330 -2.10 10.53 24.34
N ASN A 331 -1.59 10.45 25.57
CA ASN A 331 -2.25 11.03 26.73
C ASN A 331 -2.20 12.57 26.72
N VAL A 332 -1.09 13.15 26.27
CA VAL A 332 -0.96 14.61 26.13
C VAL A 332 -1.89 15.09 25.02
N MET A 333 -1.77 14.53 23.80
CA MET A 333 -2.53 15.00 22.65
C MET A 333 -4.04 14.86 22.87
N LYS A 334 -4.51 13.75 23.43
CA LYS A 334 -5.94 13.59 23.78
C LYS A 334 -6.45 14.68 24.73
N LYS A 335 -5.61 15.13 25.68
CA LYS A 335 -6.01 16.15 26.64
C LYS A 335 -6.06 17.54 26.03
N ILE A 336 -5.07 17.91 25.22
CA ILE A 336 -5.03 19.23 24.60
C ILE A 336 -6.03 19.39 23.45
N HIS A 337 -6.54 18.27 22.91
CA HIS A 337 -7.56 18.30 21.86
C HIS A 337 -9.00 18.09 22.39
N LYS A 338 -9.17 17.95 23.72
CA LYS A 338 -10.46 17.58 24.32
C LYS A 338 -11.59 18.56 23.95
N ASP A 339 -11.24 19.85 23.92
CA ASP A 339 -12.20 20.95 23.71
C ASP A 339 -12.03 21.59 22.31
N LEU A 340 -11.25 20.96 21.42
CA LEU A 340 -11.08 21.39 20.03
C LEU A 340 -12.11 20.69 19.14
N ASP A 341 -12.58 21.41 18.12
CA ASP A 341 -13.48 20.85 17.11
C ASP A 341 -12.83 19.68 16.35
N GLY A 342 -13.63 18.67 16.04
CA GLY A 342 -13.18 17.57 15.18
C GLY A 342 -12.79 18.07 13.80
N LYS A 343 -11.59 17.68 13.33
CA LYS A 343 -11.06 18.16 12.06
C LYS A 343 -10.37 17.03 11.28
N ARG A 344 -10.50 17.09 9.94
CA ARG A 344 -9.85 16.17 9.00
C ARG A 344 -8.73 16.88 8.28
N PHE A 345 -7.75 16.12 7.76
CA PHE A 345 -6.78 16.68 6.82
C PHE A 345 -7.49 17.10 5.54
N GLU A 346 -7.26 18.33 5.10
CA GLU A 346 -7.88 18.86 3.89
C GLU A 346 -7.17 18.28 2.65
N LYS A 347 -7.99 17.69 1.76
CA LYS A 347 -7.49 17.12 0.50
C LYS A 347 -7.31 18.24 -0.54
N PRO A 348 -6.08 18.52 -1.01
CA PRO A 348 -5.85 19.50 -2.08
C PRO A 348 -6.52 19.09 -3.39
N ASP A 349 -6.85 20.08 -4.23
CA ASP A 349 -7.43 19.82 -5.56
C ASP A 349 -6.47 19.04 -6.48
N SER A 350 -5.16 19.21 -6.27
CA SER A 350 -4.10 18.46 -6.97
C SER A 350 -3.99 16.98 -6.59
N VAL A 351 -4.86 16.48 -5.69
CA VAL A 351 -4.96 15.06 -5.32
C VAL A 351 -6.19 14.44 -5.93
N VAL A 352 -5.98 13.40 -6.72
CA VAL A 352 -7.05 12.62 -7.37
C VAL A 352 -7.21 11.25 -6.75
N SER A 353 -8.45 10.75 -6.73
CA SER A 353 -8.76 9.38 -6.33
C SER A 353 -8.87 8.49 -7.55
N LYS A 354 -8.18 7.36 -7.58
CA LYS A 354 -8.25 6.38 -8.67
C LYS A 354 -8.41 4.97 -8.14
N LYS A 355 -9.12 4.15 -8.94
CA LYS A 355 -9.26 2.72 -8.68
C LYS A 355 -8.01 1.99 -9.12
N VAL A 356 -7.41 1.20 -8.23
CA VAL A 356 -6.16 0.47 -8.48
C VAL A 356 -6.33 -1.02 -8.24
N CYS A 357 -5.51 -1.79 -8.94
CA CYS A 357 -5.40 -3.23 -8.77
C CYS A 357 -4.60 -3.55 -7.49
N LYS A 358 -5.15 -4.40 -6.62
CA LYS A 358 -4.45 -4.81 -5.38
C LYS A 358 -3.18 -5.62 -5.63
N GLN A 359 -3.04 -6.25 -6.79
CA GLN A 359 -1.90 -7.12 -7.10
C GLN A 359 -0.75 -6.36 -7.73
N SER A 360 -1.03 -5.41 -8.64
CA SER A 360 0.02 -4.65 -9.34
C SER A 360 0.28 -3.26 -8.79
N GLY A 361 -0.67 -2.69 -8.00
CA GLY A 361 -0.62 -1.29 -7.57
C GLY A 361 -0.90 -0.28 -8.68
N LYS A 362 -1.11 -0.72 -9.94
CA LYS A 362 -1.40 0.10 -11.11
C LYS A 362 -2.91 0.38 -11.24
N LEU A 363 -3.29 1.32 -12.12
CA LEU A 363 -4.71 1.65 -12.36
C LEU A 363 -5.48 0.41 -12.80
N ALA A 364 -6.63 0.18 -12.18
CA ALA A 364 -7.44 -1.00 -12.46
C ALA A 364 -8.00 -1.00 -13.88
N THR A 365 -8.03 -2.18 -14.50
CA THR A 365 -8.70 -2.49 -15.77
C THR A 365 -9.88 -3.43 -15.52
N SER A 366 -10.65 -3.77 -16.57
CA SER A 366 -11.73 -4.77 -16.51
C SER A 366 -11.25 -6.16 -16.02
N GLU A 367 -9.99 -6.49 -16.27
CA GLU A 367 -9.39 -7.76 -15.88
C GLU A 367 -9.05 -7.86 -14.38
N CYS A 368 -9.03 -6.73 -13.67
CA CYS A 368 -8.67 -6.66 -12.26
C CYS A 368 -9.85 -7.06 -11.37
N LYS A 369 -9.81 -8.26 -10.79
CA LYS A 369 -10.85 -8.78 -9.88
C LYS A 369 -10.81 -8.13 -8.49
N ASN A 370 -9.61 -7.80 -7.99
CA ASN A 370 -9.40 -7.22 -6.66
C ASN A 370 -8.88 -5.79 -6.79
N THR A 371 -9.69 -4.83 -6.42
CA THR A 371 -9.40 -3.40 -6.55
C THR A 371 -9.72 -2.64 -5.28
N TYR A 372 -9.13 -1.45 -5.13
CA TYR A 372 -9.47 -0.47 -4.10
C TYR A 372 -9.22 0.94 -4.64
N THR A 373 -9.67 1.96 -3.90
CA THR A 373 -9.43 3.37 -4.27
C THR A 373 -8.20 3.88 -3.53
N GLU A 374 -7.30 4.58 -4.25
CA GLU A 374 -6.10 5.18 -3.70
C GLU A 374 -5.97 6.64 -4.15
N TYR A 375 -5.24 7.44 -3.36
CA TYR A 375 -4.93 8.84 -3.65
C TYR A 375 -3.60 8.99 -4.39
N PHE A 376 -3.59 9.91 -5.36
CA PHE A 376 -2.42 10.24 -6.18
C PHE A 376 -2.30 11.74 -6.37
N ALA A 377 -1.07 12.26 -6.39
CA ALA A 377 -0.80 13.56 -6.98
C ALA A 377 -1.05 13.50 -8.50
N GLU A 378 -1.69 14.53 -9.08
CA GLU A 378 -2.01 14.54 -10.52
C GLU A 378 -0.81 14.26 -11.44
N GLY A 379 0.38 14.69 -11.02
CA GLY A 379 1.63 14.44 -11.77
C GLY A 379 2.30 13.09 -11.51
N ASN A 380 1.73 12.22 -10.65
CA ASN A 380 2.31 10.93 -10.27
C ASN A 380 1.23 9.84 -10.17
N ILE A 381 0.57 9.58 -11.29
CA ILE A 381 -0.46 8.54 -11.41
C ILE A 381 0.17 7.33 -12.10
N PRO A 382 0.04 6.09 -11.57
CA PRO A 382 0.60 4.91 -12.21
C PRO A 382 -0.13 4.56 -13.51
N ASP A 383 0.55 3.80 -14.38
CA ASP A 383 -0.03 3.29 -15.62
C ASP A 383 -1.19 2.32 -15.37
N LYS A 384 -1.91 1.96 -16.44
CA LYS A 384 -2.93 0.91 -16.38
C LYS A 384 -2.31 -0.43 -16.04
N CYS A 385 -3.07 -1.24 -15.30
CA CYS A 385 -2.64 -2.59 -14.91
C CYS A 385 -2.40 -3.47 -16.14
N ASP A 386 -1.19 -3.93 -16.28
CA ASP A 386 -0.69 -4.92 -17.25
C ASP A 386 -0.28 -6.23 -16.55
N GLY A 387 -0.45 -6.27 -15.23
CA GLY A 387 -0.02 -7.40 -14.39
C GLY A 387 -0.94 -8.63 -14.45
N HIS A 388 -2.09 -8.57 -15.14
CA HIS A 388 -2.99 -9.70 -15.31
C HIS A 388 -2.88 -10.24 -16.74
N VAL A 389 -2.10 -11.29 -16.88
CA VAL A 389 -1.98 -12.00 -18.15
C VAL A 389 -2.89 -13.21 -18.09
N SER A 390 -3.92 -13.24 -18.95
CA SER A 390 -4.73 -14.42 -19.17
C SER A 390 -4.05 -15.31 -20.20
N VAL A 391 -3.72 -16.54 -19.82
CA VAL A 391 -3.09 -17.51 -20.71
C VAL A 391 -4.02 -18.70 -20.84
N LYS A 392 -4.31 -19.10 -22.09
CA LYS A 392 -4.98 -20.37 -22.36
C LYS A 392 -3.99 -21.51 -22.16
N ILE A 393 -4.29 -22.41 -21.26
CA ILE A 393 -3.47 -23.55 -20.90
C ILE A 393 -4.15 -24.83 -21.43
N CYS A 394 -3.39 -25.66 -22.09
CA CYS A 394 -3.84 -27.01 -22.46
C CYS A 394 -4.08 -27.83 -21.19
N LYS A 395 -5.29 -28.39 -21.06
CA LYS A 395 -5.66 -29.20 -19.88
C LYS A 395 -4.79 -30.43 -19.69
N GLU A 396 -4.28 -31.01 -20.76
CA GLU A 396 -3.48 -32.24 -20.74
C GLU A 396 -2.00 -31.94 -20.47
N SER A 397 -1.35 -31.12 -21.32
CA SER A 397 0.10 -30.80 -21.18
C SER A 397 0.42 -29.85 -20.07
N LYS A 398 -0.56 -29.07 -19.57
CA LYS A 398 -0.40 -27.96 -18.61
C LYS A 398 0.49 -26.80 -19.13
N LYS A 399 0.80 -26.78 -20.43
CA LYS A 399 1.54 -25.73 -21.13
C LYS A 399 0.58 -24.77 -21.86
N VAL A 400 1.13 -23.69 -22.41
CA VAL A 400 0.36 -22.72 -23.22
C VAL A 400 -0.33 -23.47 -24.37
N ALA A 401 -1.62 -23.26 -24.48
CA ALA A 401 -2.41 -23.94 -25.49
C ALA A 401 -2.14 -23.36 -26.87
N ASN A 402 -2.00 -24.25 -27.86
CA ASN A 402 -2.00 -23.90 -29.26
C ASN A 402 -3.36 -24.24 -29.91
N GLN A 403 -3.51 -23.99 -31.23
CA GLN A 403 -4.74 -24.19 -31.98
C GLN A 403 -5.20 -25.67 -32.05
N TYR A 404 -4.33 -26.62 -31.79
CA TYR A 404 -4.62 -28.06 -31.84
C TYR A 404 -5.05 -28.64 -30.50
N CYS A 405 -5.01 -27.87 -29.41
CA CYS A 405 -5.38 -28.35 -28.08
C CYS A 405 -6.90 -28.55 -27.99
N PRO A 406 -7.39 -29.84 -27.77
CA PRO A 406 -8.81 -30.14 -27.76
C PRO A 406 -9.55 -29.53 -26.57
N GLU A 407 -8.88 -29.42 -25.45
CA GLU A 407 -9.41 -28.81 -24.23
C GLU A 407 -8.44 -27.83 -23.63
N THR A 408 -8.95 -26.62 -23.34
CA THR A 408 -8.17 -25.56 -22.74
C THR A 408 -8.86 -25.00 -21.49
N GLU A 409 -8.08 -24.45 -20.59
CA GLU A 409 -8.55 -23.64 -19.47
C GLU A 409 -7.84 -22.26 -19.49
N THR A 410 -8.55 -21.20 -19.19
CA THR A 410 -7.93 -19.89 -19.04
C THR A 410 -7.43 -19.73 -17.61
N LYS A 411 -6.12 -19.55 -17.43
CA LYS A 411 -5.49 -19.22 -16.16
C LYS A 411 -5.01 -17.78 -16.16
N TYR A 412 -5.14 -17.14 -15.00
CA TYR A 412 -4.69 -15.77 -14.77
C TYR A 412 -3.38 -15.82 -14.00
N TYR A 413 -2.37 -15.15 -14.50
CA TYR A 413 -1.06 -15.02 -13.90
C TYR A 413 -0.84 -13.56 -13.51
N THR A 414 -0.04 -13.33 -12.46
CA THR A 414 0.38 -12.00 -12.03
C THR A 414 1.84 -11.83 -12.44
N ALA A 415 2.14 -10.77 -13.18
CA ALA A 415 3.51 -10.42 -13.50
C ALA A 415 4.25 -9.93 -12.25
N GLU A 416 5.57 -10.09 -12.22
CA GLU A 416 6.41 -9.53 -11.15
C GLU A 416 6.21 -8.01 -11.07
N PRO A 417 6.05 -7.43 -9.87
CA PRO A 417 5.97 -5.99 -9.73
C PRO A 417 7.23 -5.32 -10.29
N GLU A 418 7.05 -4.28 -11.10
CA GLU A 418 8.12 -3.58 -11.81
C GLU A 418 9.29 -3.16 -10.90
N LYS A 419 8.97 -2.64 -9.70
CA LYS A 419 10.00 -2.19 -8.75
C LYS A 419 10.81 -3.33 -8.13
N GLU A 420 10.30 -4.55 -8.12
CA GLU A 420 11.06 -5.75 -7.72
C GLU A 420 12.03 -6.20 -8.82
N ALA A 421 11.62 -6.12 -10.09
CA ALA A 421 12.42 -6.57 -11.22
C ALA A 421 13.70 -5.73 -11.44
N TYR A 422 13.68 -4.44 -11.06
CA TYR A 422 14.79 -3.50 -11.29
C TYR A 422 15.63 -3.21 -10.04
N GLY A 423 15.35 -3.87 -8.91
CA GLY A 423 16.06 -3.63 -7.65
C GLY A 423 17.41 -4.34 -7.57
N ASN A 424 18.39 -3.71 -6.90
CA ASN A 424 19.73 -4.29 -6.64
C ASN A 424 19.73 -5.26 -5.43
N TRP A 425 18.64 -5.99 -5.18
CA TRP A 425 18.47 -6.92 -4.07
C TRP A 425 18.00 -8.29 -4.54
N LYS A 426 18.10 -9.30 -3.67
CA LYS A 426 17.59 -10.65 -3.94
C LYS A 426 16.52 -11.02 -2.93
N THR A 427 15.26 -11.10 -3.38
CA THR A 427 14.14 -11.56 -2.57
C THR A 427 14.00 -13.06 -2.62
N GLN A 428 13.98 -13.75 -1.47
CA GLN A 428 13.84 -15.20 -1.42
C GLN A 428 12.42 -15.63 -1.80
N GLY A 429 12.31 -16.64 -2.69
CA GLY A 429 11.03 -17.22 -3.11
C GLY A 429 10.22 -16.30 -4.06
N ALA A 430 10.89 -15.46 -4.82
CA ALA A 430 10.29 -14.58 -5.83
C ALA A 430 9.73 -15.32 -7.06
N SER A 431 10.04 -16.60 -7.24
CA SER A 431 9.73 -17.42 -8.43
C SER A 431 8.24 -17.73 -8.68
N SER A 432 7.31 -17.08 -8.00
CA SER A 432 5.86 -17.31 -8.17
C SER A 432 5.20 -16.44 -9.24
N TYR A 433 5.96 -15.68 -10.01
CA TYR A 433 5.43 -14.73 -11.01
C TYR A 433 5.62 -15.18 -12.46
N GLU A 434 6.17 -16.36 -12.70
CA GLU A 434 6.43 -16.83 -14.06
C GLU A 434 5.13 -17.08 -14.82
N VAL A 435 4.87 -16.26 -15.82
CA VAL A 435 3.84 -16.49 -16.83
C VAL A 435 4.37 -17.61 -17.74
N PRO A 436 3.64 -18.74 -17.91
CA PRO A 436 4.09 -19.81 -18.78
C PRO A 436 4.27 -19.31 -20.21
N THR A 437 5.39 -19.61 -20.83
CA THR A 437 5.70 -19.30 -22.24
C THR A 437 5.85 -20.52 -23.10
N GLU A 438 6.04 -21.70 -22.48
CA GLU A 438 6.20 -22.96 -23.22
C GLU A 438 4.89 -23.43 -23.82
N GLU A 439 4.84 -23.53 -25.14
CA GLU A 439 3.68 -24.03 -25.86
C GLU A 439 3.50 -25.55 -25.71
N CYS A 440 2.25 -25.99 -25.88
CA CYS A 440 1.89 -27.38 -25.90
C CYS A 440 2.56 -28.09 -27.09
N THR A 441 3.31 -29.15 -26.82
CA THR A 441 4.02 -29.94 -27.83
C THR A 441 3.35 -31.29 -28.14
N ILE A 442 2.41 -31.70 -27.27
CA ILE A 442 1.72 -33.00 -27.47
C ILE A 442 0.55 -32.88 -28.45
N HIS A 443 0.00 -31.67 -28.62
CA HIS A 443 -1.02 -31.41 -29.63
C HIS A 443 -0.40 -30.60 -30.77
N ASN A 444 -0.34 -31.18 -31.95
CA ASN A 444 0.21 -30.58 -33.15
C ASN A 444 -0.61 -31.00 -34.38
N GLU A 445 -0.22 -30.54 -35.56
CA GLU A 445 -0.94 -30.83 -36.79
C GLU A 445 -1.09 -32.36 -37.03
N GLU A 446 -0.04 -33.16 -36.78
CA GLU A 446 -0.08 -34.59 -36.98
C GLU A 446 -1.00 -35.30 -35.96
N THR A 447 -1.00 -34.87 -34.68
CA THR A 447 -1.88 -35.47 -33.65
C THR A 447 -3.33 -35.02 -33.78
N ASN A 448 -3.61 -34.01 -34.59
CA ASN A 448 -4.97 -33.56 -34.91
C ASN A 448 -5.58 -34.34 -36.09
N LYS A 449 -4.80 -35.14 -36.80
CA LYS A 449 -5.30 -35.90 -37.97
C LYS A 449 -5.86 -37.26 -37.58
N ILE A 450 -6.92 -37.63 -38.27
CA ILE A 450 -7.56 -38.96 -38.20
C ILE A 450 -7.43 -39.60 -39.57
N THR A 451 -7.08 -40.88 -39.58
CA THR A 451 -7.12 -41.66 -40.81
C THR A 451 -8.55 -42.18 -41.02
N VAL A 452 -9.16 -41.82 -42.15
CA VAL A 452 -10.51 -42.22 -42.50
C VAL A 452 -10.57 -43.74 -42.68
N THR A 453 -11.40 -44.40 -41.90
CA THR A 453 -11.61 -45.85 -41.98
C THR A 453 -12.61 -46.20 -43.11
N ASN A 454 -12.42 -47.33 -43.80
CA ASN A 454 -13.42 -47.81 -44.70
C ASN A 454 -14.67 -48.34 -43.94
N VAL A 455 -15.82 -47.72 -44.19
CA VAL A 455 -17.07 -48.04 -43.52
C VAL A 455 -18.13 -48.60 -44.52
N VAL A 456 -17.81 -48.67 -45.81
CA VAL A 456 -18.70 -49.29 -46.80
C VAL A 456 -18.88 -50.74 -46.45
N GLY A 457 -20.12 -51.21 -46.40
CA GLY A 457 -20.49 -52.56 -46.00
C GLY A 457 -20.70 -52.75 -44.49
N LYS A 458 -20.48 -51.73 -43.66
CA LYS A 458 -20.77 -51.76 -42.22
C LYS A 458 -22.19 -51.24 -41.95
N THR A 459 -22.77 -51.61 -40.81
CA THR A 459 -24.02 -51.01 -40.37
C THR A 459 -23.75 -49.52 -39.96
N GLU A 460 -24.79 -48.71 -39.99
CA GLU A 460 -24.70 -47.30 -39.59
C GLU A 460 -24.05 -47.15 -38.21
N ALA A 461 -24.44 -47.94 -37.22
CA ALA A 461 -23.88 -47.91 -35.87
C ALA A 461 -22.38 -48.25 -35.85
N GLN A 462 -21.96 -49.28 -36.62
CA GLN A 462 -20.55 -49.66 -36.76
C GLN A 462 -19.75 -48.56 -37.48
N ALA A 463 -20.33 -47.90 -38.47
CA ALA A 463 -19.69 -46.78 -39.19
C ALA A 463 -19.48 -45.57 -38.29
N LYS A 464 -20.49 -45.21 -37.51
CA LYS A 464 -20.37 -44.09 -36.53
C LYS A 464 -19.27 -44.33 -35.48
N THR A 465 -19.16 -45.58 -35.01
CA THR A 465 -18.07 -45.97 -34.11
C THR A 465 -16.70 -45.92 -34.78
N ALA A 466 -16.58 -46.41 -36.01
CA ALA A 466 -15.31 -46.49 -36.75
C ALA A 466 -14.81 -45.09 -37.23
N LEU A 467 -15.69 -44.11 -37.36
CA LEU A 467 -15.43 -42.75 -37.78
C LEU A 467 -15.45 -41.77 -36.59
N ALA A 468 -15.32 -42.26 -35.36
CA ALA A 468 -15.28 -41.42 -34.17
C ALA A 468 -14.21 -40.32 -34.29
N GLY A 469 -14.59 -39.07 -33.95
CA GLY A 469 -13.75 -37.89 -34.09
C GLY A 469 -13.93 -37.12 -35.40
N LEU A 470 -14.77 -37.61 -36.32
CA LEU A 470 -15.26 -36.88 -37.49
C LEU A 470 -16.73 -36.45 -37.27
N ASN A 471 -17.17 -35.42 -37.97
CA ASN A 471 -18.58 -35.01 -38.01
C ASN A 471 -19.28 -35.88 -39.06
N ILE A 472 -20.16 -36.79 -38.62
CA ILE A 472 -20.80 -37.75 -39.50
C ILE A 472 -22.18 -37.24 -39.90
N GLN A 473 -22.37 -37.01 -41.21
CA GLN A 473 -23.65 -36.73 -41.80
C GLN A 473 -24.15 -38.00 -42.49
N VAL A 474 -25.38 -38.44 -42.19
CA VAL A 474 -25.99 -39.64 -42.76
C VAL A 474 -27.01 -39.21 -43.79
N ILE A 475 -26.94 -39.82 -44.99
CA ILE A 475 -27.92 -39.71 -46.06
C ILE A 475 -28.50 -41.13 -46.31
N TYR A 476 -29.78 -41.19 -46.52
CA TYR A 476 -30.44 -42.46 -46.82
C TYR A 476 -30.80 -42.56 -48.32
N GLU A 477 -30.44 -43.64 -48.97
CA GLU A 477 -30.81 -43.95 -50.37
C GLU A 477 -31.37 -45.34 -50.43
N HIS A 478 -32.25 -45.59 -51.41
CA HIS A 478 -32.83 -46.93 -51.63
C HIS A 478 -32.13 -47.67 -52.78
N HIS A 479 -31.54 -48.83 -52.48
CA HIS A 479 -30.93 -49.72 -53.44
C HIS A 479 -31.44 -51.17 -53.17
N SER A 480 -32.12 -51.73 -54.12
CA SER A 480 -32.79 -53.05 -53.98
C SER A 480 -31.83 -54.25 -53.91
N ASP A 481 -30.58 -54.04 -54.30
CA ASP A 481 -29.50 -55.06 -54.34
C ASP A 481 -28.59 -54.98 -53.08
N GLN A 482 -28.89 -54.09 -52.17
CA GLN A 482 -28.08 -53.89 -50.93
C GLN A 482 -28.92 -54.23 -49.70
N ALA A 483 -28.24 -54.67 -48.61
CA ALA A 483 -28.90 -54.93 -47.34
C ALA A 483 -29.37 -53.68 -46.67
N ASP A 484 -30.51 -53.73 -45.99
CA ASP A 484 -31.05 -52.59 -45.21
C ASP A 484 -30.12 -52.15 -44.06
N GLY A 485 -29.99 -50.87 -43.84
CA GLY A 485 -29.17 -50.28 -42.77
C GLY A 485 -27.64 -50.35 -42.97
N VAL A 486 -27.19 -50.73 -44.18
CA VAL A 486 -25.76 -50.85 -44.52
C VAL A 486 -25.26 -49.63 -45.27
N VAL A 487 -24.07 -49.16 -44.93
CA VAL A 487 -23.38 -48.04 -45.61
C VAL A 487 -22.98 -48.51 -47.03
N ILE A 488 -23.48 -47.81 -48.03
CA ILE A 488 -23.20 -48.09 -49.44
C ILE A 488 -22.14 -47.15 -50.03
N ARG A 489 -21.91 -45.98 -49.44
CA ARG A 489 -20.94 -45.01 -49.93
C ARG A 489 -20.46 -44.13 -48.77
N GLN A 490 -19.21 -43.65 -48.83
CA GLN A 490 -18.63 -42.61 -47.98
C GLN A 490 -17.98 -41.53 -48.85
N SER A 491 -18.08 -40.23 -48.37
CA SER A 491 -17.60 -39.09 -49.16
C SER A 491 -16.09 -38.89 -49.11
N LEU A 492 -15.41 -39.38 -48.07
CA LEU A 492 -13.95 -39.33 -47.93
C LEU A 492 -13.37 -40.73 -48.20
N ALA A 493 -12.29 -40.79 -48.97
CA ALA A 493 -11.61 -42.04 -49.29
C ALA A 493 -10.97 -42.68 -48.05
N ALA A 494 -11.10 -44.01 -47.93
CA ALA A 494 -10.42 -44.76 -46.87
C ALA A 494 -8.89 -44.59 -46.97
N GLY A 495 -8.21 -44.45 -45.84
CA GLY A 495 -6.77 -44.17 -45.75
C GLY A 495 -6.40 -42.70 -45.85
N THR A 496 -7.32 -41.80 -46.16
CA THR A 496 -7.05 -40.34 -46.18
C THR A 496 -6.86 -39.83 -44.76
N LYS A 497 -5.83 -39.04 -44.50
CA LYS A 497 -5.64 -38.28 -43.24
C LYS A 497 -6.37 -36.95 -43.33
N VAL A 498 -7.31 -36.71 -42.44
CA VAL A 498 -8.09 -35.48 -42.33
C VAL A 498 -8.06 -34.94 -40.89
N ASP A 499 -8.30 -33.65 -40.68
CA ASP A 499 -8.37 -33.09 -39.35
C ASP A 499 -9.59 -33.59 -38.57
N LYS A 500 -9.45 -33.73 -37.26
CA LYS A 500 -10.57 -34.01 -36.34
C LYS A 500 -11.68 -33.00 -36.56
N GLY A 501 -12.93 -33.48 -36.56
CA GLY A 501 -14.10 -32.64 -36.80
C GLY A 501 -14.43 -32.36 -38.26
N VAL A 502 -13.63 -32.81 -39.23
CA VAL A 502 -14.02 -32.75 -40.66
C VAL A 502 -15.29 -33.56 -40.90
N THR A 503 -16.21 -33.03 -41.72
CA THR A 503 -17.47 -33.68 -42.02
C THR A 503 -17.25 -34.79 -43.05
N ILE A 504 -17.71 -35.98 -42.73
CA ILE A 504 -17.82 -37.10 -43.65
C ILE A 504 -19.31 -37.45 -43.85
N VAL A 505 -19.73 -37.56 -45.10
CA VAL A 505 -21.07 -38.01 -45.45
C VAL A 505 -21.02 -39.52 -45.69
N ILE A 506 -21.85 -40.25 -45.00
CA ILE A 506 -22.08 -41.69 -45.28
C ILE A 506 -23.49 -41.86 -45.85
N THR A 507 -23.61 -42.66 -46.90
CA THR A 507 -24.89 -43.03 -47.48
C THR A 507 -25.28 -44.42 -47.00
N VAL A 508 -26.43 -44.52 -46.36
CA VAL A 508 -26.96 -45.77 -45.79
C VAL A 508 -28.14 -46.23 -46.64
N ASN A 509 -28.14 -47.54 -47.00
CA ASN A 509 -29.27 -48.10 -47.69
C ASN A 509 -30.48 -48.22 -46.75
N GLN A 510 -31.64 -47.72 -47.20
CA GLN A 510 -32.90 -47.84 -46.47
C GLN A 510 -33.97 -48.51 -47.41
N VAL A 511 -34.29 -49.73 -47.11
CA VAL A 511 -35.35 -50.45 -47.85
C VAL A 511 -36.70 -49.97 -47.30
N THR A 512 -37.40 -49.18 -48.08
CA THR A 512 -38.76 -48.73 -47.73
C THR A 512 -39.72 -49.86 -47.85
N THR A 513 -40.16 -50.48 -46.76
CA THR A 513 -41.38 -51.30 -46.76
C THR A 513 -42.58 -50.39 -46.85
N THR A 514 -43.19 -50.25 -48.00
CA THR A 514 -44.43 -49.50 -48.18
C THR A 514 -45.58 -50.25 -47.46
N PRO A 515 -46.33 -49.65 -46.56
CA PRO A 515 -47.62 -50.18 -46.14
C PRO A 515 -48.65 -49.92 -47.24
N PRO A 516 -49.69 -50.78 -47.40
CA PRO A 516 -50.67 -50.64 -48.47
C PRO A 516 -51.54 -49.39 -48.29
N SER A 517 -51.84 -48.81 -49.45
CA SER A 517 -52.68 -47.67 -49.74
C SER A 517 -54.03 -47.67 -49.03
N GLY A 518 -54.38 -46.61 -48.32
CA GLY A 518 -55.74 -46.29 -48.01
C GLY A 518 -55.86 -44.76 -48.20
N GLY A 519 -56.62 -44.40 -49.25
CA GLY A 519 -56.73 -43.02 -49.68
C GLY A 519 -57.46 -42.09 -48.70
N ASN A 520 -57.11 -40.86 -48.79
CA ASN A 520 -58.03 -39.72 -48.90
C ASN A 520 -57.30 -38.50 -49.40
N THR A 521 -57.93 -37.92 -50.37
CA THR A 521 -57.62 -36.65 -50.99
C THR A 521 -57.88 -35.47 -50.03
N GLU A 522 -56.94 -34.56 -49.91
CA GLU A 522 -57.17 -33.13 -49.75
C GLU A 522 -55.98 -32.30 -50.24
N ASP A 523 -56.31 -31.24 -50.92
CA ASP A 523 -55.56 -30.35 -51.78
C ASP A 523 -54.53 -29.52 -51.04
N PRO A 524 -53.29 -29.26 -51.51
CA PRO A 524 -52.34 -28.38 -50.92
C PRO A 524 -52.30 -27.02 -51.64
N THR A 525 -52.75 -26.01 -50.95
CA THR A 525 -52.42 -24.61 -51.33
C THR A 525 -51.89 -23.86 -50.13
N THR A 526 -50.58 -23.76 -50.04
CA THR A 526 -49.84 -22.56 -49.53
C THR A 526 -48.34 -22.78 -49.79
N PRO A 527 -47.62 -21.81 -50.32
CA PRO A 527 -46.19 -21.89 -50.57
C PRO A 527 -45.37 -21.69 -49.29
N PRO A 528 -44.13 -22.21 -49.24
CA PRO A 528 -43.26 -22.07 -48.08
C PRO A 528 -42.63 -20.66 -48.02
N GLU A 529 -42.59 -20.10 -46.81
CA GLU A 529 -41.88 -18.89 -46.49
C GLU A 529 -40.34 -19.09 -46.66
N GLU A 530 -39.68 -18.07 -47.24
CA GLU A 530 -38.23 -17.98 -47.36
C GLU A 530 -37.60 -17.75 -45.96
N PRO A 531 -36.37 -18.26 -45.71
CA PRO A 531 -35.68 -18.01 -44.46
C PRO A 531 -35.11 -16.58 -44.43
N GLU A 532 -35.36 -15.88 -43.31
CA GLU A 532 -34.87 -14.53 -43.05
C GLU A 532 -33.34 -14.46 -42.94
N ASP A 533 -32.77 -13.42 -43.55
CA ASP A 533 -31.34 -13.04 -43.55
C ASP A 533 -30.94 -12.51 -42.16
N PRO A 534 -29.85 -13.00 -41.51
CA PRO A 534 -29.42 -12.56 -40.18
C PRO A 534 -28.66 -11.24 -40.11
N ASN A 535 -28.76 -10.36 -41.12
CA ASN A 535 -28.04 -9.07 -41.17
C ASN A 535 -28.97 -7.86 -41.34
N THR A 536 -29.92 -7.64 -40.41
CA THR A 536 -30.60 -6.34 -40.29
C THR A 536 -30.26 -5.72 -38.95
N PRO A 537 -29.74 -4.47 -38.90
CA PRO A 537 -29.42 -3.81 -37.63
C PRO A 537 -30.70 -3.30 -36.96
N GLU A 538 -30.88 -3.59 -35.68
CA GLU A 538 -31.92 -3.01 -34.85
C GLU A 538 -31.72 -1.49 -34.67
N GLU A 539 -32.79 -0.73 -34.85
CA GLU A 539 -32.90 0.69 -34.55
C GLU A 539 -32.92 0.89 -33.01
N PRO A 540 -32.33 1.98 -32.46
CA PRO A 540 -32.26 2.18 -31.01
C PRO A 540 -33.60 2.66 -30.43
N GLU A 541 -34.05 1.99 -29.37
CA GLU A 541 -35.21 2.40 -28.56
C GLU A 541 -34.97 3.74 -27.85
N GLU A 542 -35.98 4.60 -27.85
CA GLU A 542 -36.02 5.88 -27.12
C GLU A 542 -36.15 5.65 -25.60
N PRO A 543 -35.63 6.56 -24.76
CA PRO A 543 -35.61 6.39 -23.31
C PRO A 543 -36.96 6.64 -22.67
N VAL A 544 -37.44 5.68 -21.90
CA VAL A 544 -38.64 5.75 -21.08
C VAL A 544 -38.40 6.64 -19.85
N THR A 545 -39.18 7.69 -19.68
CA THR A 545 -39.21 8.56 -18.50
C THR A 545 -39.86 7.85 -17.31
N PRO A 546 -39.35 8.03 -16.08
CA PRO A 546 -39.99 7.46 -14.88
C PRO A 546 -41.23 8.29 -14.43
N PRO A 547 -42.23 7.66 -13.78
CA PRO A 547 -43.45 8.33 -13.37
C PRO A 547 -43.25 9.21 -12.13
N THR A 548 -43.83 10.38 -12.18
CA THR A 548 -44.02 11.35 -11.08
C THR A 548 -44.90 10.77 -9.98
N ASN A 549 -44.47 10.83 -8.74
CA ASN A 549 -45.28 10.55 -7.56
C ASN A 549 -45.87 11.86 -7.02
N THR A 550 -47.19 11.94 -7.01
CA THR A 550 -48.00 12.98 -6.36
C THR A 550 -48.09 12.76 -4.86
N GLU A 551 -48.06 13.87 -4.17
CA GLU A 551 -48.29 14.09 -2.74
C GLU A 551 -49.43 13.29 -2.11
N ASN A 552 -49.25 12.95 -0.84
CA ASN A 552 -50.32 13.13 0.15
C ASN A 552 -49.80 13.43 1.55
N THR A 553 -50.38 14.48 2.11
CA THR A 553 -50.20 15.16 3.38
C THR A 553 -50.75 14.35 4.58
N GLU A 554 -50.26 14.80 5.77
CA GLU A 554 -50.84 14.73 7.11
C GLU A 554 -50.66 13.47 7.97
N ASN A 555 -49.92 13.53 9.05
CA ASN A 555 -50.47 13.89 10.37
C ASN A 555 -49.40 13.89 11.48
N THR A 556 -49.44 14.96 12.26
CA THR A 556 -48.86 15.24 13.57
C THR A 556 -48.96 14.11 14.59
N GLN A 557 -47.92 13.94 15.42
CA GLN A 557 -47.99 13.98 16.90
C GLN A 557 -46.63 13.69 17.55
N THR A 558 -46.10 14.70 18.26
CA THR A 558 -45.21 14.56 19.40
C THR A 558 -45.94 13.91 20.58
N PRO A 559 -45.22 13.19 21.49
CA PRO A 559 -44.94 13.80 22.79
C PRO A 559 -43.59 13.45 23.42
N THR A 560 -43.06 14.49 24.06
CA THR A 560 -42.34 14.58 25.34
C THR A 560 -42.17 13.28 26.18
N THR A 561 -40.99 12.95 26.57
CA THR A 561 -40.30 13.16 27.88
C THR A 561 -38.81 12.93 27.72
#